data_81727df678d26004dbc3cf3f000b8ad4
#
_entry.id   81727df678d26004dbc3cf3f000b8ad4
#
_cell.length_a   1.000
_cell.length_b   1.000
_cell.length_c   1.000
_cell.angle_alpha   90.00
_cell.angle_beta   90.00
_cell.angle_gamma   90.00
#
_symmetry.space_group_name_H-M   'P 1'
#
loop_
_entity.id
_entity.type
_entity.pdbx_description
1 polymer ?
#
loop_
_entity_poly.entity_id
_entity_poly.type
_entity_poly.pdbx_seq_one_letter_code
_entity_poly.pdbx_strand_id
1 'polypeptide(L)'
;LPGGTKALRAPTLLCAAIYCASLLYLMFTDDRRIIRAVIVPAVCFAVVTVLRPLIGKQRPYDRYGVPPVGTYKPGKGKSMPSRHTASAAAIACAIAYVFPHPAVIACMALLSAVIGSLRVLSGQHDISDVLAALALSLVISLVGYRL
;
A
#
# COMPACT_ATOMS: atom_id res chain seq x y z
N LEU A 1 18.23 14.71 3.15
CA LEU A 1 17.52 15.97 2.91
C LEU A 1 16.20 15.97 3.68
N PRO A 2 15.93 16.92 4.59
CA PRO A 2 14.70 16.92 5.40
C PRO A 2 13.41 16.98 4.59
N GLY A 3 13.43 17.56 3.38
CA GLY A 3 12.28 17.65 2.49
C GLY A 3 11.86 16.33 1.83
N GLY A 4 12.81 15.45 1.53
CA GLY A 4 12.54 14.17 0.86
C GLY A 4 11.71 13.19 1.69
N THR A 5 11.89 13.18 3.01
CA THR A 5 11.14 12.32 3.93
C THR A 5 9.68 12.76 4.07
N LYS A 6 9.40 14.06 4.03
CA LYS A 6 8.03 14.61 4.07
C LYS A 6 7.26 14.26 2.79
N ALA A 7 7.90 14.40 1.62
CA ALA A 7 7.31 14.03 0.33
C ALA A 7 6.91 12.54 0.25
N LEU A 8 7.70 11.66 0.86
CA LEU A 8 7.39 10.23 0.94
C LEU A 8 6.23 9.90 1.89
N ARG A 9 6.07 10.68 2.95
CA ARG A 9 5.07 10.44 4.01
C ARG A 9 3.71 11.04 3.67
N ALA A 10 3.67 12.21 3.05
CA ALA A 10 2.42 12.93 2.82
C ALA A 10 1.36 12.12 2.05
N PRO A 11 1.65 11.48 0.89
CA PRO A 11 0.65 10.67 0.20
C PRO A 11 0.18 9.45 1.01
N THR A 12 1.09 8.85 1.78
CA THR A 12 0.76 7.70 2.64
C THR A 12 -0.17 8.11 3.78
N LEU A 13 0.09 9.25 4.40
CA LEU A 13 -0.78 9.82 5.45
C LEU A 13 -2.14 10.24 4.89
N LEU A 14 -2.17 10.83 3.71
CA LEU A 14 -3.41 11.18 3.03
C LEU A 14 -4.26 9.92 2.75
N CYS A 15 -3.65 8.88 2.21
CA CYS A 15 -4.32 7.60 1.96
C CYS A 15 -4.91 7.01 3.27
N ALA A 16 -4.14 7.02 4.35
CA ALA A 16 -4.59 6.56 5.66
C ALA A 16 -5.73 7.42 6.21
N ALA A 17 -5.66 8.74 6.08
CA ALA A 17 -6.70 9.66 6.55
C ALA A 17 -8.02 9.44 5.80
N ILE A 18 -7.99 9.29 4.47
CA ILE A 18 -9.18 8.99 3.67
C ILE A 18 -9.78 7.65 4.09
N TYR A 19 -8.95 6.64 4.34
CA TYR A 19 -9.41 5.33 4.80
C TYR A 19 -10.06 5.41 6.18
N CYS A 20 -9.45 6.08 7.15
CA CYS A 20 -10.03 6.28 8.48
C CYS A 20 -11.37 7.03 8.40
N ALA A 21 -11.46 8.08 7.58
CA ALA A 21 -12.71 8.81 7.37
C ALA A 21 -13.80 7.91 6.76
N SER A 22 -13.44 7.04 5.83
CA SER A 22 -14.36 6.07 5.22
C SER A 22 -14.88 5.06 6.24
N LEU A 23 -14.02 4.57 7.13
CA LEU A 23 -14.43 3.65 8.19
C LEU A 23 -15.33 4.33 9.23
N LEU A 24 -15.02 5.57 9.61
CA LEU A 24 -15.88 6.37 10.49
C LEU A 24 -17.26 6.59 9.87
N TYR A 25 -17.31 6.93 8.59
CA TYR A 25 -18.57 7.05 7.86
C TYR A 25 -19.41 5.77 7.93
N LEU A 26 -18.81 4.60 7.64
CA LEU A 26 -19.50 3.31 7.71
C LEU A 26 -19.97 2.97 9.13
N MET A 27 -19.20 3.35 10.15
CA MET A 27 -19.56 3.14 11.54
C MET A 27 -20.76 4.01 11.96
N PHE A 28 -20.78 5.27 11.56
CA PHE A 28 -21.90 6.18 11.87
C PHE A 28 -23.18 5.87 11.09
N THR A 29 -23.07 5.23 9.94
CA THR A 29 -24.23 4.81 9.12
C THR A 29 -24.69 3.38 9.41
N ASP A 30 -24.07 2.70 10.38
CA ASP A 30 -24.32 1.29 10.73
C ASP A 30 -24.27 0.35 9.51
N ASP A 31 -23.33 0.61 8.61
CA ASP A 31 -23.18 -0.11 7.35
C ASP A 31 -22.30 -1.35 7.52
N ARG A 32 -22.88 -2.54 7.30
CA ARG A 32 -22.19 -3.83 7.42
C ARG A 32 -20.98 -3.98 6.49
N ARG A 33 -20.86 -3.15 5.46
CA ARG A 33 -19.67 -3.13 4.58
C ARG A 33 -18.37 -2.82 5.34
N ILE A 34 -18.46 -2.22 6.54
CA ILE A 34 -17.30 -1.98 7.41
C ILE A 34 -16.52 -3.24 7.68
N ILE A 35 -17.16 -4.39 7.86
CA ILE A 35 -16.51 -5.66 8.17
C ILE A 35 -15.54 -6.04 7.04
N ARG A 36 -16.00 -6.02 5.79
CA ARG A 36 -15.14 -6.32 4.62
C ARG A 36 -14.12 -5.21 4.38
N ALA A 37 -14.50 -3.96 4.56
CA ALA A 37 -13.60 -2.82 4.38
C ALA A 37 -12.41 -2.86 5.36
N VAL A 38 -12.54 -3.51 6.52
CA VAL A 38 -11.44 -3.74 7.48
C VAL A 38 -10.71 -5.05 7.22
N ILE A 39 -11.44 -6.15 7.06
CA ILE A 39 -10.84 -7.50 6.97
C ILE A 39 -9.98 -7.63 5.70
N VAL A 40 -10.46 -7.19 4.55
CA VAL A 40 -9.74 -7.39 3.27
C VAL A 40 -8.37 -6.68 3.26
N PRO A 41 -8.24 -5.39 3.62
CA PRO A 41 -6.93 -4.76 3.74
C PRO A 41 -6.05 -5.38 4.84
N ALA A 42 -6.63 -5.82 5.95
CA ALA A 42 -5.89 -6.49 7.02
C ALA A 42 -5.28 -7.82 6.55
N VAL A 43 -6.06 -8.64 5.83
CA VAL A 43 -5.57 -9.88 5.21
C VAL A 43 -4.46 -9.58 4.21
N CYS A 44 -4.64 -8.58 3.35
CA CYS A 44 -3.60 -8.17 2.41
C CYS A 44 -2.30 -7.78 3.13
N PHE A 45 -2.38 -6.99 4.18
CA PHE A 45 -1.23 -6.59 4.97
C PHE A 45 -0.54 -7.79 5.65
N ALA A 46 -1.32 -8.73 6.20
CA ALA A 46 -0.80 -9.95 6.83
C ALA A 46 -0.07 -10.83 5.80
N VAL A 47 -0.69 -11.09 4.64
CA VAL A 47 -0.10 -11.89 3.56
C VAL A 47 1.23 -11.28 3.09
N VAL A 48 1.25 -9.98 2.82
CA VAL A 48 2.47 -9.27 2.40
C VAL A 48 3.55 -9.35 3.48
N THR A 49 3.17 -9.21 4.75
CA THR A 49 4.11 -9.26 5.88
C THR A 49 4.77 -10.64 6.01
N VAL A 50 4.00 -11.71 5.78
CA VAL A 50 4.51 -13.10 5.81
C VAL A 50 5.36 -13.41 4.58
N LEU A 51 4.94 -12.98 3.38
CA LEU A 51 5.68 -13.25 2.14
C LEU A 51 7.06 -12.61 2.09
N ARG A 52 7.25 -11.45 2.70
CA ARG A 52 8.51 -10.70 2.64
C ARG A 52 9.73 -11.46 3.15
N PRO A 53 9.72 -12.05 4.35
CA PRO A 53 10.84 -12.87 4.82
C PRO A 53 11.00 -14.16 4.04
N LEU A 54 9.91 -14.75 3.52
CA LEU A 54 9.95 -15.97 2.72
C LEU A 54 10.63 -15.76 1.36
N ILE A 55 10.34 -14.62 0.71
CA ILE A 55 10.99 -14.25 -0.57
C ILE A 55 12.45 -13.82 -0.35
N GLY A 56 12.75 -13.15 0.77
CA GLY A 56 14.10 -12.77 1.16
C GLY A 56 14.82 -11.81 0.22
N LYS A 57 14.09 -11.09 -0.68
CA LYS A 57 14.71 -10.22 -1.67
C LYS A 57 15.41 -9.03 -1.03
N GLN A 58 16.68 -8.80 -1.42
CA GLN A 58 17.45 -7.63 -1.00
C GLN A 58 16.87 -6.33 -1.58
N ARG A 59 17.00 -5.24 -0.84
CA ARG A 59 16.61 -3.92 -1.30
C ARG A 59 17.65 -3.33 -2.27
N PRO A 60 17.23 -2.41 -3.17
CA PRO A 60 18.16 -1.77 -4.10
C PRO A 60 19.37 -1.15 -3.41
N TYR A 61 19.19 -0.46 -2.29
CA TYR A 61 20.27 0.16 -1.56
C TYR A 61 21.26 -0.85 -0.92
N ASP A 62 20.82 -2.05 -0.58
CA ASP A 62 21.72 -3.13 -0.11
C ASP A 62 22.52 -3.73 -1.26
N ARG A 63 21.92 -3.81 -2.47
CA ARG A 63 22.60 -4.36 -3.66
C ARG A 63 23.60 -3.39 -4.28
N TYR A 64 23.26 -2.11 -4.30
CA TYR A 64 24.06 -1.10 -5.00
C TYR A 64 24.91 -0.23 -4.06
N GLY A 65 24.75 -0.38 -2.75
CA GLY A 65 25.51 0.39 -1.75
C GLY A 65 25.19 1.88 -1.72
N VAL A 66 24.02 2.29 -2.27
CA VAL A 66 23.59 3.68 -2.35
C VAL A 66 22.48 3.93 -1.31
N PRO A 67 22.70 4.84 -0.32
CA PRO A 67 21.68 5.13 0.68
C PRO A 67 20.37 5.63 0.06
N PRO A 68 19.19 5.12 0.50
CA PRO A 68 17.90 5.56 0.00
C PRO A 68 17.52 6.92 0.57
N VAL A 69 16.59 7.60 -0.08
CA VAL A 69 15.90 8.73 0.54
C VAL A 69 14.86 8.19 1.54
N GLY A 70 14.98 8.58 2.80
CA GLY A 70 14.07 8.16 3.87
C GLY A 70 14.63 7.08 4.78
N THR A 71 13.86 6.02 5.06
CA THR A 71 14.25 4.99 6.03
C THR A 71 15.31 4.05 5.48
N TYR A 72 16.48 4.06 6.10
CA TYR A 72 17.59 3.16 5.81
C TYR A 72 17.62 2.02 6.84
N LYS A 73 17.45 0.78 6.37
CA LYS A 73 17.51 -0.45 7.19
C LYS A 73 18.30 -1.52 6.45
N PRO A 74 19.64 -1.42 6.44
CA PRO A 74 20.48 -2.35 5.68
C PRO A 74 20.37 -3.80 6.16
N GLY A 75 20.66 -4.74 5.27
CA GLY A 75 20.82 -6.16 5.58
C GLY A 75 19.54 -6.93 5.93
N LYS A 76 18.34 -6.37 5.77
CA LYS A 76 17.11 -7.06 6.21
C LYS A 76 16.46 -7.98 5.18
N GLY A 77 16.91 -7.98 3.90
CA GLY A 77 16.40 -8.89 2.87
C GLY A 77 14.88 -8.97 2.75
N LYS A 78 14.17 -7.85 2.96
CA LYS A 78 12.69 -7.79 3.00
C LYS A 78 12.16 -6.71 2.07
N SER A 79 12.55 -6.78 0.78
CA SER A 79 12.13 -5.79 -0.22
C SER A 79 10.76 -6.11 -0.79
N MET A 80 10.55 -7.33 -1.25
CA MET A 80 9.38 -7.74 -2.03
C MET A 80 8.38 -8.55 -1.20
N PRO A 81 7.07 -8.29 -1.33
CA PRO A 81 6.41 -7.14 -1.96
C PRO A 81 6.53 -5.85 -1.14
N SER A 82 6.32 -4.67 -1.78
CA SER A 82 6.31 -3.39 -1.07
C SER A 82 5.08 -3.23 -0.17
N ARG A 83 5.27 -3.16 1.15
CA ARG A 83 4.14 -3.01 2.11
C ARG A 83 3.34 -1.73 1.93
N HIS A 84 4.03 -0.61 1.72
CA HIS A 84 3.35 0.68 1.54
C HIS A 84 2.48 0.69 0.28
N THR A 85 2.99 0.15 -0.81
CA THR A 85 2.24 0.02 -2.06
C THR A 85 1.06 -0.94 -1.90
N ALA A 86 1.28 -2.11 -1.28
CA ALA A 86 0.24 -3.09 -1.04
C ALA A 86 -0.88 -2.53 -0.16
N SER A 87 -0.53 -1.86 0.95
CA SER A 87 -1.52 -1.22 1.82
C SER A 87 -2.29 -0.11 1.10
N ALA A 88 -1.61 0.74 0.33
CA ALA A 88 -2.27 1.79 -0.44
C ALA A 88 -3.25 1.22 -1.48
N ALA A 89 -2.84 0.17 -2.20
CA ALA A 89 -3.70 -0.49 -3.18
C ALA A 89 -4.90 -1.20 -2.53
N ALA A 90 -4.69 -1.91 -1.42
CA ALA A 90 -5.78 -2.56 -0.68
C ALA A 90 -6.79 -1.53 -0.11
N ILE A 91 -6.29 -0.41 0.41
CA ILE A 91 -7.12 0.71 0.86
C ILE A 91 -7.89 1.33 -0.32
N ALA A 92 -7.23 1.53 -1.46
CA ALA A 92 -7.90 2.04 -2.66
C ALA A 92 -9.05 1.12 -3.10
N CYS A 93 -8.85 -0.20 -3.07
CA CYS A 93 -9.90 -1.17 -3.35
C CYS A 93 -11.04 -1.13 -2.30
N ALA A 94 -10.71 -0.96 -1.02
CA ALA A 94 -11.70 -0.81 0.04
C ALA A 94 -12.57 0.43 -0.16
N ILE A 95 -11.96 1.56 -0.50
CA ILE A 95 -12.68 2.81 -0.77
C ILE A 95 -13.53 2.69 -2.04
N ALA A 96 -13.02 2.05 -3.09
CA ALA A 96 -13.79 1.75 -4.30
C ALA A 96 -15.01 0.85 -4.02
N TYR A 97 -14.89 -0.10 -3.09
CA TYR A 97 -15.99 -0.94 -2.65
C TYR A 97 -17.05 -0.16 -1.86
N VAL A 98 -16.63 0.78 -1.02
CA VAL A 98 -17.54 1.63 -0.22
C VAL A 98 -18.19 2.71 -1.08
N PHE A 99 -17.41 3.36 -1.92
CA PHE A 99 -17.82 4.47 -2.79
C PHE A 99 -17.54 4.11 -4.26
N PRO A 100 -18.40 3.33 -4.93
CA PRO A 100 -18.18 2.86 -6.31
C PRO A 100 -18.45 3.96 -7.34
N HIS A 101 -17.75 5.08 -7.23
CA HIS A 101 -17.84 6.20 -8.15
C HIS A 101 -16.55 6.30 -8.99
N PRO A 102 -16.63 6.43 -10.32
CA PRO A 102 -15.45 6.42 -11.20
C PRO A 102 -14.36 7.41 -10.81
N ALA A 103 -14.73 8.63 -10.40
CA ALA A 103 -13.76 9.64 -9.97
C ALA A 103 -13.04 9.22 -8.67
N VAL A 104 -13.74 8.62 -7.70
CA VAL A 104 -13.14 8.12 -6.46
C VAL A 104 -12.16 7.00 -6.78
N ILE A 105 -12.56 6.05 -7.61
CA ILE A 105 -11.71 4.93 -8.05
C ILE A 105 -10.45 5.46 -8.73
N ALA A 106 -10.59 6.40 -9.68
CA ALA A 106 -9.47 7.00 -10.39
C ALA A 106 -8.50 7.75 -9.43
N CYS A 107 -9.05 8.55 -8.50
CA CYS A 107 -8.24 9.28 -7.52
C CYS A 107 -7.45 8.33 -6.61
N MET A 108 -8.08 7.27 -6.12
CA MET A 108 -7.42 6.31 -5.23
C MET A 108 -6.40 5.43 -5.97
N ALA A 109 -6.67 5.06 -7.22
CA ALA A 109 -5.71 4.37 -8.07
C ALA A 109 -4.48 5.25 -8.34
N LEU A 110 -4.69 6.53 -8.67
CA LEU A 110 -3.60 7.49 -8.86
C LEU A 110 -2.77 7.66 -7.58
N LEU A 111 -3.42 7.81 -6.43
CA LEU A 111 -2.73 7.95 -5.14
C LEU A 111 -1.87 6.71 -4.83
N SER A 112 -2.38 5.51 -5.09
CA SER A 112 -1.62 4.26 -4.95
C SER A 112 -0.42 4.21 -5.90
N ALA A 113 -0.60 4.62 -7.15
CA ALA A 113 0.47 4.69 -8.15
C ALA A 113 1.56 5.69 -7.73
N VAL A 114 1.18 6.86 -7.22
CA VAL A 114 2.11 7.87 -6.68
C VAL A 114 2.91 7.30 -5.51
N ILE A 115 2.25 6.63 -4.56
CA ILE A 115 2.93 6.00 -3.42
C ILE A 115 3.94 4.95 -3.91
N GLY A 116 3.54 4.07 -4.83
CA GLY A 116 4.43 3.05 -5.42
C GLY A 116 5.62 3.66 -6.13
N SER A 117 5.40 4.67 -6.98
CA SER A 117 6.45 5.37 -7.72
C SER A 117 7.45 6.05 -6.79
N LEU A 118 6.97 6.70 -5.72
CA LEU A 118 7.85 7.32 -4.73
C LEU A 118 8.73 6.30 -4.00
N ARG A 119 8.27 5.05 -3.81
CA ARG A 119 9.10 3.98 -3.21
C ARG A 119 10.21 3.53 -4.14
N VAL A 120 9.98 3.53 -5.45
CA VAL A 120 11.03 3.24 -6.45
C VAL A 120 12.00 4.41 -6.55
N LEU A 121 11.51 5.63 -6.74
CA LEU A 121 12.33 6.83 -6.89
C LEU A 121 13.20 7.12 -5.66
N SER A 122 12.74 6.74 -4.47
CA SER A 122 13.53 6.87 -3.24
C SER A 122 14.61 5.79 -3.06
N GLY A 123 14.73 4.82 -3.97
CA GLY A 123 15.67 3.71 -3.88
C GLY A 123 15.33 2.67 -2.80
N GLN A 124 14.11 2.69 -2.27
CA GLN A 124 13.68 1.74 -1.23
C GLN A 124 13.20 0.41 -1.80
N HIS A 125 12.65 0.41 -3.01
CA HIS A 125 12.07 -0.76 -3.69
C HIS A 125 12.38 -0.75 -5.18
N ASP A 126 12.45 -1.94 -5.78
CA ASP A 126 12.46 -2.12 -7.24
C ASP A 126 11.04 -1.97 -7.80
N ILE A 127 10.95 -1.74 -9.10
CA ILE A 127 9.66 -1.73 -9.83
C ILE A 127 8.93 -3.06 -9.64
N SER A 128 9.63 -4.20 -9.68
CA SER A 128 9.04 -5.53 -9.46
C SER A 128 8.40 -5.69 -8.07
N ASP A 129 8.96 -5.05 -7.02
CA ASP A 129 8.40 -5.09 -5.66
C ASP A 129 7.06 -4.36 -5.59
N VAL A 130 6.94 -3.26 -6.33
CA VAL A 130 5.74 -2.44 -6.45
C VAL A 130 4.68 -3.16 -7.28
N LEU A 131 5.05 -3.70 -8.44
CA LEU A 131 4.13 -4.44 -9.31
C LEU A 131 3.58 -5.69 -8.62
N ALA A 132 4.43 -6.45 -7.93
CA ALA A 132 3.99 -7.60 -7.14
C ALA A 132 3.02 -7.20 -6.02
N ALA A 133 3.27 -6.07 -5.36
CA ALA A 133 2.39 -5.54 -4.32
C ALA A 133 1.02 -5.14 -4.88
N LEU A 134 0.98 -4.47 -6.03
CA LEU A 134 -0.26 -4.09 -6.72
C LEU A 134 -1.06 -5.33 -7.14
N ALA A 135 -0.41 -6.28 -7.83
CA ALA A 135 -1.06 -7.51 -8.31
C ALA A 135 -1.66 -8.32 -7.14
N LEU A 136 -0.88 -8.52 -6.08
CA LEU A 136 -1.32 -9.26 -4.90
C LEU A 136 -2.52 -8.58 -4.22
N SER A 137 -2.46 -7.25 -4.04
CA SER A 137 -3.55 -6.49 -3.42
C SER A 137 -4.82 -6.52 -4.25
N LEU A 138 -4.71 -6.43 -5.58
CA LEU A 138 -5.85 -6.54 -6.48
C LEU A 138 -6.49 -7.92 -6.40
N VAL A 139 -5.70 -8.99 -6.44
CA VAL A 139 -6.22 -10.37 -6.35
C VAL A 139 -6.95 -10.59 -5.02
N ILE A 140 -6.33 -10.25 -3.89
CA ILE A 140 -6.94 -10.40 -2.56
C ILE A 140 -8.22 -9.57 -2.46
N SER A 141 -8.21 -8.34 -2.96
CA SER A 141 -9.38 -7.45 -2.92
C SER A 141 -10.51 -7.95 -3.82
N LEU A 142 -10.21 -8.42 -5.03
CA LEU A 142 -11.22 -8.98 -5.94
C LEU A 142 -11.90 -10.19 -5.32
N VAL A 143 -11.14 -11.08 -4.69
CA VAL A 143 -11.71 -12.25 -4.00
C VAL A 143 -12.51 -11.80 -2.76
N GLY A 144 -11.94 -10.96 -1.91
CA GLY A 144 -12.55 -10.56 -0.64
C GLY A 144 -13.82 -9.72 -0.76
N TYR A 145 -13.96 -8.95 -1.85
CA TYR A 145 -15.18 -8.14 -2.08
C TYR A 145 -16.25 -8.84 -2.93
N ARG A 146 -15.89 -9.94 -3.63
CA ARG A 146 -16.88 -10.75 -4.36
C ARG A 146 -17.55 -11.82 -3.50
N LEU A 147 -16.85 -12.30 -2.47
CA LEU A 147 -17.38 -13.25 -1.51
C LEU A 147 -18.23 -12.55 -0.45
#